data_d9d547fe6da0a99a78229566af75d489
#
_entry.id   d9d547fe6da0a99a78229566af75d489
#
_cell.length_a   1.000
_cell.length_b   1.000
_cell.length_c   1.000
_cell.angle_alpha   90.00
_cell.angle_beta   90.00
_cell.angle_gamma   90.00
#
_symmetry.space_group_name_H-M   'P 1'
#
loop_
_entity.id
_entity.type
_entity.pdbx_description
1 polymer ?
#
loop_
_entity_poly.entity_id
_entity_poly.type
_entity_poly.pdbx_seq_one_letter_code
_entity_poly.pdbx_strand_id
1 'polypeptide(L)'
;MKAILFVASLLFMTTAQAEVFVVNDKIEPVTLEDQFEQPLVVNEQTQWVLFSRGMKGGELIQASLESLPAEKQPENLVYIADISGMPSLIARFVAIPKMKDLPFSMGLDREGDVTATFPSEKDMASVIKLDKFNVVSIEHFDSSGAITEAISQ
;
A
#
# COMPACT_ATOMS: atom_id res chain seq x y z
N MET A 1 -18.61 -33.09 -52.35
CA MET A 1 -18.84 -31.93 -51.47
C MET A 1 -18.14 -32.20 -50.16
N LYS A 2 -17.02 -31.52 -49.92
CA LYS A 2 -16.26 -31.63 -48.66
C LYS A 2 -16.65 -30.47 -47.77
N ALA A 3 -17.35 -30.73 -46.67
CA ALA A 3 -17.69 -29.75 -45.63
C ALA A 3 -16.45 -29.54 -44.76
N ILE A 4 -15.89 -28.35 -44.80
CA ILE A 4 -14.80 -27.93 -43.89
C ILE A 4 -15.47 -27.38 -42.62
N LEU A 5 -15.36 -28.12 -41.53
CA LEU A 5 -15.73 -27.68 -40.20
C LEU A 5 -14.62 -26.72 -39.69
N PHE A 6 -14.92 -25.42 -39.64
CA PHE A 6 -14.10 -24.45 -38.95
C PHE A 6 -14.43 -24.53 -37.44
N VAL A 7 -13.56 -25.18 -36.68
CA VAL A 7 -13.62 -25.13 -35.21
C VAL A 7 -12.95 -23.82 -34.77
N ALA A 8 -13.76 -22.80 -34.46
CA ALA A 8 -13.27 -21.58 -33.84
C ALA A 8 -12.98 -21.88 -32.37
N SER A 9 -11.70 -22.08 -32.05
CA SER A 9 -11.23 -22.14 -30.67
C SER A 9 -11.30 -20.72 -30.07
N LEU A 10 -12.34 -20.47 -29.28
CA LEU A 10 -12.37 -19.29 -28.40
C LEU A 10 -11.34 -19.46 -27.30
N LEU A 11 -10.19 -18.80 -27.43
CA LEU A 11 -9.28 -18.60 -26.32
C LEU A 11 -9.94 -17.65 -25.31
N PHE A 12 -10.47 -18.20 -24.24
CA PHE A 12 -10.80 -17.42 -23.05
C PHE A 12 -9.48 -17.00 -22.42
N MET A 13 -9.06 -15.75 -22.69
CA MET A 13 -8.04 -15.09 -21.89
C MET A 13 -8.66 -14.77 -20.53
N THR A 14 -8.46 -15.64 -19.54
CA THR A 14 -8.72 -15.31 -18.14
C THR A 14 -7.67 -14.29 -17.72
N THR A 15 -8.07 -13.03 -17.59
CA THR A 15 -7.26 -12.03 -16.90
C THR A 15 -7.22 -12.44 -15.44
N ALA A 16 -6.08 -12.97 -14.99
CA ALA A 16 -5.83 -13.20 -13.57
C ALA A 16 -5.74 -11.83 -12.91
N GLN A 17 -6.82 -11.37 -12.27
CA GLN A 17 -6.76 -10.25 -11.35
C GLN A 17 -6.03 -10.71 -10.10
N ALA A 18 -5.06 -9.91 -9.65
CA ALA A 18 -4.39 -10.14 -8.38
C ALA A 18 -5.44 -10.11 -7.26
N GLU A 19 -5.54 -11.20 -6.51
CA GLU A 19 -6.49 -11.30 -5.41
C GLU A 19 -6.01 -10.45 -4.23
N VAL A 20 -6.89 -9.62 -3.70
CA VAL A 20 -6.61 -8.80 -2.53
C VAL A 20 -6.50 -9.70 -1.30
N PHE A 21 -5.43 -9.58 -0.53
CA PHE A 21 -5.24 -10.40 0.66
C PHE A 21 -6.23 -10.00 1.79
N VAL A 22 -6.55 -10.98 2.61
CA VAL A 22 -7.52 -10.87 3.72
C VAL A 22 -6.88 -11.31 5.05
N VAL A 23 -7.60 -11.14 6.14
CA VAL A 23 -7.17 -11.63 7.46
C VAL A 23 -6.92 -13.13 7.43
N ASN A 24 -5.83 -13.57 8.05
CA ASN A 24 -5.24 -14.92 8.07
C ASN A 24 -4.45 -15.30 6.81
N ASP A 25 -4.38 -14.46 5.80
CA ASP A 25 -3.44 -14.68 4.71
C ASP A 25 -2.00 -14.45 5.17
N LYS A 26 -1.06 -15.07 4.47
CA LYS A 26 0.36 -14.79 4.59
C LYS A 26 0.82 -13.98 3.38
N ILE A 27 1.37 -12.80 3.63
CA ILE A 27 1.92 -11.96 2.56
C ILE A 27 3.38 -12.29 2.29
N GLU A 28 3.82 -12.01 1.08
CA GLU A 28 5.23 -12.09 0.71
C GLU A 28 6.00 -10.86 1.21
N PRO A 29 7.33 -10.97 1.39
CA PRO A 29 8.18 -9.80 1.66
C PRO A 29 8.02 -8.75 0.56
N VAL A 30 7.88 -7.50 0.97
CA VAL A 30 7.72 -6.36 0.05
C VAL A 30 8.93 -5.45 0.16
N THR A 31 9.50 -5.08 -0.98
CA THR A 31 10.57 -4.07 -1.06
C THR A 31 10.16 -2.99 -2.05
N LEU A 32 10.19 -1.75 -1.58
CA LEU A 32 9.95 -0.54 -2.37
C LEU A 32 11.08 0.45 -2.15
N GLU A 33 11.23 1.41 -3.04
CA GLU A 33 12.06 2.58 -2.78
C GLU A 33 11.25 3.65 -2.05
N ASP A 34 11.89 4.30 -1.08
CA ASP A 34 11.29 5.44 -0.40
C ASP A 34 11.46 6.74 -1.22
N GLN A 35 11.05 7.88 -0.66
CA GLN A 35 11.19 9.19 -1.29
C GLN A 35 12.65 9.64 -1.50
N PHE A 36 13.61 8.97 -0.87
CA PHE A 36 15.05 9.20 -1.00
C PHE A 36 15.75 8.14 -1.84
N GLU A 37 14.98 7.28 -2.54
CA GLU A 37 15.50 6.16 -3.35
C GLU A 37 16.26 5.12 -2.51
N GLN A 38 15.91 5.01 -1.21
CA GLN A 38 16.45 3.99 -0.32
C GLN A 38 15.47 2.82 -0.21
N PRO A 39 15.97 1.58 -0.06
CA PRO A 39 15.10 0.42 0.09
C PRO A 39 14.31 0.49 1.40
N LEU A 40 13.01 0.35 1.31
CA LEU A 40 12.08 0.19 2.42
C LEU A 40 11.45 -1.19 2.31
N VAL A 41 11.57 -1.98 3.38
CA VAL A 41 11.23 -3.40 3.35
C VAL A 41 10.18 -3.73 4.41
N VAL A 42 9.13 -4.45 3.99
CA VAL A 42 8.26 -5.19 4.90
C VAL A 42 8.89 -6.56 5.12
N ASN A 43 9.29 -6.83 6.35
CA ASN A 43 9.98 -8.05 6.76
C ASN A 43 9.29 -8.73 7.95
N GLU A 44 9.86 -9.81 8.49
CA GLU A 44 9.28 -10.55 9.60
C GLU A 44 9.09 -9.74 10.90
N GLN A 45 9.85 -8.66 11.09
CA GLN A 45 9.73 -7.78 12.24
C GLN A 45 8.62 -6.74 12.07
N THR A 46 8.15 -6.49 10.83
CA THR A 46 7.10 -5.52 10.56
C THR A 46 5.79 -5.98 11.19
N GLN A 47 5.24 -5.14 12.06
CA GLN A 47 3.99 -5.39 12.78
C GLN A 47 2.84 -4.52 12.28
N TRP A 48 3.16 -3.34 11.77
CA TRP A 48 2.19 -2.37 11.29
C TRP A 48 2.54 -1.92 9.89
N VAL A 49 1.60 -2.05 8.98
CA VAL A 49 1.68 -1.46 7.65
C VAL A 49 0.56 -0.44 7.50
N LEU A 50 0.92 0.81 7.34
CA LEU A 50 0.01 1.86 6.90
C LEU A 50 0.03 1.88 5.38
N PHE A 51 -1.13 1.85 4.77
CA PHE A 51 -1.24 1.82 3.32
C PHE A 51 -2.23 2.87 2.83
N SER A 52 -1.82 3.63 1.83
CA SER A 52 -2.68 4.55 1.11
C SER A 52 -2.68 4.28 -0.39
N ARG A 53 -3.86 4.29 -0.98
CA ARG A 53 -4.06 4.36 -2.41
C ARG A 53 -4.82 5.64 -2.73
N GLY A 54 -4.13 6.56 -3.38
CA GLY A 54 -4.67 7.89 -3.66
C GLY A 54 -4.36 8.93 -2.58
N MET A 55 -4.66 10.19 -2.91
CA MET A 55 -4.23 11.36 -2.17
C MET A 55 -4.87 11.44 -0.77
N LYS A 56 -6.18 11.18 -0.68
CA LYS A 56 -6.94 11.35 0.57
C LYS A 56 -6.45 10.43 1.69
N GLY A 57 -6.25 9.15 1.39
CA GLY A 57 -5.68 8.20 2.34
C GLY A 57 -4.26 8.60 2.79
N GLY A 58 -3.45 9.10 1.85
CA GLY A 58 -2.11 9.61 2.14
C GLY A 58 -2.11 10.80 3.09
N GLU A 59 -3.01 11.77 2.90
CA GLU A 59 -3.17 12.92 3.79
C GLU A 59 -3.57 12.51 5.21
N LEU A 60 -4.43 11.50 5.35
CA LEU A 60 -4.85 10.97 6.65
C LEU A 60 -3.68 10.32 7.40
N ILE A 61 -2.87 9.51 6.72
CA ILE A 61 -1.68 8.86 7.30
C ILE A 61 -0.65 9.93 7.69
N GLN A 62 -0.37 10.87 6.80
CA GLN A 62 0.57 11.95 7.08
C GLN A 62 0.16 12.73 8.33
N ALA A 63 -1.09 13.17 8.42
CA ALA A 63 -1.59 13.91 9.58
C ALA A 63 -1.50 13.07 10.87
N SER A 64 -1.76 11.76 10.80
CA SER A 64 -1.61 10.85 11.92
C SER A 64 -0.14 10.78 12.40
N LEU A 65 0.79 10.51 11.50
CA LEU A 65 2.22 10.37 11.83
C LEU A 65 2.84 11.69 12.31
N GLU A 66 2.43 12.82 11.74
CA GLU A 66 2.89 14.14 12.20
C GLU A 66 2.36 14.50 13.59
N SER A 67 1.16 14.03 13.95
CA SER A 67 0.56 14.25 15.28
C SER A 67 1.16 13.37 16.38
N LEU A 68 1.80 12.26 16.01
CA LEU A 68 2.35 11.28 16.94
C LEU A 68 3.87 11.44 17.01
N PRO A 69 4.43 11.85 18.17
CA PRO A 69 5.88 11.94 18.33
C PRO A 69 6.59 10.63 17.97
N ALA A 70 7.78 10.72 17.38
CA ALA A 70 8.51 9.56 16.87
C ALA A 70 8.71 8.47 17.92
N GLU A 71 8.96 8.87 19.19
CA GLU A 71 9.13 7.95 20.33
C GLU A 71 7.84 7.22 20.75
N LYS A 72 6.68 7.68 20.25
CA LYS A 72 5.36 7.04 20.48
C LYS A 72 4.86 6.26 19.28
N GLN A 73 5.55 6.36 18.15
CA GLN A 73 5.23 5.53 16.99
C GLN A 73 5.71 4.10 17.23
N PRO A 74 4.97 3.08 16.74
CA PRO A 74 5.45 1.70 16.80
C PRO A 74 6.80 1.53 16.10
N GLU A 75 7.75 0.83 16.72
CA GLU A 75 9.10 0.62 16.16
C GLU A 75 9.08 -0.16 14.83
N ASN A 76 8.12 -1.06 14.69
CA ASN A 76 7.99 -1.96 13.54
C ASN A 76 6.87 -1.53 12.58
N LEU A 77 6.75 -0.23 12.35
CA LEU A 77 5.78 0.38 11.46
C LEU A 77 6.43 0.73 10.13
N VAL A 78 5.75 0.38 9.04
CA VAL A 78 6.11 0.72 7.66
C VAL A 78 4.93 1.45 7.02
N TYR A 79 5.20 2.56 6.33
CA TYR A 79 4.21 3.24 5.51
C TYR A 79 4.46 2.99 4.03
N ILE A 80 3.45 2.55 3.29
CA ILE A 80 3.46 2.31 1.85
C ILE A 80 2.39 3.16 1.18
N ALA A 81 2.77 3.89 0.15
CA ALA A 81 1.88 4.72 -0.66
C ALA A 81 1.87 4.25 -2.12
N ASP A 82 0.71 3.86 -2.60
CA ASP A 82 0.47 3.66 -4.03
C ASP A 82 0.22 5.01 -4.68
N ILE A 83 1.18 5.47 -5.47
CA ILE A 83 1.13 6.74 -6.20
C ILE A 83 0.94 6.56 -7.71
N SER A 84 0.61 5.35 -8.15
CA SER A 84 0.44 5.00 -9.57
C SER A 84 -0.69 5.78 -10.25
N GLY A 85 -1.70 6.22 -9.50
CA GLY A 85 -2.77 7.09 -10.01
C GLY A 85 -2.35 8.54 -10.27
N MET A 86 -1.15 8.94 -9.85
CA MET A 86 -0.62 10.28 -10.05
C MET A 86 0.15 10.35 -11.38
N PRO A 87 -0.05 11.40 -12.21
CA PRO A 87 0.79 11.59 -13.39
C PRO A 87 2.27 11.62 -13.04
N SER A 88 3.09 10.87 -13.78
CA SER A 88 4.51 10.66 -13.46
C SER A 88 5.33 11.95 -13.31
N LEU A 89 5.02 12.97 -14.11
CA LEU A 89 5.67 14.28 -14.00
C LEU A 89 5.29 15.00 -12.69
N ILE A 90 4.03 14.90 -12.26
CA ILE A 90 3.58 15.46 -10.97
C ILE A 90 4.23 14.71 -9.81
N ALA A 91 4.27 13.38 -9.86
CA ALA A 91 4.94 12.57 -8.86
C ALA A 91 6.41 12.99 -8.73
N ARG A 92 7.15 13.04 -9.83
CA ARG A 92 8.59 13.30 -9.86
C ARG A 92 8.97 14.72 -9.45
N PHE A 93 8.25 15.74 -9.94
CA PHE A 93 8.66 17.15 -9.79
C PHE A 93 7.93 17.90 -8.71
N VAL A 94 6.81 17.38 -8.21
CA VAL A 94 5.98 18.06 -7.20
C VAL A 94 5.82 17.21 -5.94
N ALA A 95 5.29 16.00 -6.05
CA ALA A 95 4.93 15.20 -4.89
C ALA A 95 6.15 14.66 -4.15
N ILE A 96 7.06 13.96 -4.82
CA ILE A 96 8.24 13.36 -4.18
C ILE A 96 9.16 14.41 -3.54
N PRO A 97 9.45 15.56 -4.16
CA PRO A 97 10.18 16.64 -3.46
C PRO A 97 9.54 17.09 -2.15
N LYS A 98 8.20 17.22 -2.12
CA LYS A 98 7.48 17.56 -0.87
C LYS A 98 7.52 16.43 0.17
N MET A 99 7.47 15.16 -0.28
CA MET A 99 7.59 14.01 0.62
C MET A 99 8.95 13.95 1.31
N LYS A 100 10.01 14.50 0.70
CA LYS A 100 11.35 14.58 1.32
C LYS A 100 11.42 15.50 2.53
N ASP A 101 10.47 16.42 2.67
CA ASP A 101 10.40 17.32 3.83
C ASP A 101 9.67 16.67 5.03
N LEU A 102 9.07 15.49 4.85
CA LEU A 102 8.37 14.76 5.92
C LEU A 102 9.36 14.07 6.88
N PRO A 103 9.04 14.00 8.18
CA PRO A 103 9.92 13.41 9.19
C PRO A 103 9.88 11.87 9.23
N PHE A 104 9.32 11.22 8.24
CA PHE A 104 9.22 9.76 8.12
C PHE A 104 9.44 9.32 6.67
N SER A 105 9.86 8.06 6.50
CA SER A 105 9.99 7.44 5.18
C SER A 105 8.71 6.72 4.79
N MET A 106 8.44 6.68 3.49
CA MET A 106 7.34 5.92 2.91
C MET A 106 7.80 5.19 1.66
N GLY A 107 7.45 3.92 1.54
CA GLY A 107 7.67 3.14 0.32
C GLY A 107 6.72 3.59 -0.76
N LEU A 108 7.25 3.90 -1.95
CA LEU A 108 6.48 4.45 -3.06
C LEU A 108 6.26 3.38 -4.13
N ASP A 109 5.02 2.93 -4.31
CA ASP A 109 4.65 2.12 -5.45
C ASP A 109 4.24 3.03 -6.61
N ARG A 110 5.16 3.20 -7.55
CA ARG A 110 5.01 4.15 -8.66
C ARG A 110 4.13 3.59 -9.78
N GLU A 111 4.14 2.26 -9.95
CA GLU A 111 3.43 1.56 -11.02
C GLU A 111 2.14 0.88 -10.51
N GLY A 112 1.99 0.69 -9.20
CA GLY A 112 0.85 0.05 -8.56
C GLY A 112 0.86 -1.48 -8.61
N ASP A 113 1.95 -2.08 -9.11
CA ASP A 113 2.06 -3.52 -9.27
C ASP A 113 2.35 -4.23 -7.94
N VAL A 114 3.21 -3.65 -7.12
CA VAL A 114 3.62 -4.23 -5.83
C VAL A 114 2.46 -4.23 -4.84
N THR A 115 1.65 -3.18 -4.86
CA THR A 115 0.50 -3.02 -3.96
C THR A 115 -0.83 -3.46 -4.57
N ALA A 116 -0.81 -4.13 -5.73
CA ALA A 116 -2.02 -4.57 -6.41
C ALA A 116 -2.92 -5.45 -5.54
N THR A 117 -2.32 -6.25 -4.64
CA THR A 117 -3.03 -7.14 -3.71
C THR A 117 -3.36 -6.49 -2.37
N PHE A 118 -2.98 -5.23 -2.15
CA PHE A 118 -3.21 -4.56 -0.87
C PHE A 118 -4.66 -4.08 -0.74
N PRO A 119 -5.32 -4.35 0.41
CA PRO A 119 -6.69 -3.92 0.64
C PRO A 119 -6.77 -2.39 0.78
N SER A 120 -7.72 -1.80 0.09
CA SER A 120 -7.98 -0.36 0.16
C SER A 120 -9.45 -0.04 -0.01
N GLU A 121 -9.91 0.99 0.68
CA GLU A 121 -11.22 1.59 0.50
C GLU A 121 -11.06 3.02 -0.02
N LYS A 122 -12.02 3.46 -0.84
CA LYS A 122 -11.99 4.79 -1.45
C LYS A 122 -11.93 5.88 -0.38
N ASP A 123 -11.00 6.82 -0.54
CA ASP A 123 -10.80 7.97 0.32
C ASP A 123 -10.43 7.63 1.78
N MET A 124 -10.02 6.39 2.05
CA MET A 124 -9.60 5.92 3.36
C MET A 124 -8.12 5.52 3.37
N ALA A 125 -7.56 5.44 4.56
CA ALA A 125 -6.27 4.81 4.82
C ALA A 125 -6.49 3.40 5.35
N SER A 126 -5.61 2.47 5.00
CA SER A 126 -5.63 1.10 5.51
C SER A 126 -4.56 0.93 6.59
N VAL A 127 -4.93 0.32 7.69
CA VAL A 127 -4.03 -0.10 8.76
C VAL A 127 -4.05 -1.62 8.81
N ILE A 128 -2.89 -2.22 8.54
CA ILE A 128 -2.73 -3.67 8.46
C ILE A 128 -1.80 -4.10 9.57
N LYS A 129 -2.25 -4.99 10.43
CA LYS A 129 -1.43 -5.59 11.48
C LYS A 129 -0.90 -6.94 11.03
N LEU A 130 0.39 -7.15 11.21
CA LEU A 130 1.10 -8.37 10.83
C LEU A 130 1.71 -9.04 12.04
N ASP A 131 1.80 -10.37 11.97
CA ASP A 131 2.66 -11.20 12.81
C ASP A 131 3.43 -12.17 11.90
N LYS A 132 4.74 -11.92 11.71
CA LYS A 132 5.62 -12.72 10.84
C LYS A 132 4.99 -12.98 9.46
N PHE A 133 4.60 -11.89 8.78
CA PHE A 133 3.89 -11.87 7.50
C PHE A 133 2.43 -12.37 7.53
N ASN A 134 1.92 -12.92 8.64
CA ASN A 134 0.51 -13.28 8.71
C ASN A 134 -0.33 -12.03 9.00
N VAL A 135 -1.39 -11.84 8.23
CA VAL A 135 -2.33 -10.73 8.39
C VAL A 135 -3.23 -10.99 9.59
N VAL A 136 -3.04 -10.21 10.65
CA VAL A 136 -3.81 -10.33 11.90
C VAL A 136 -5.08 -9.51 11.84
N SER A 137 -5.00 -8.28 11.32
CA SER A 137 -6.16 -7.41 11.13
C SER A 137 -5.96 -6.47 9.94
N ILE A 138 -7.09 -6.03 9.38
CA ILE A 138 -7.16 -5.02 8.33
C ILE A 138 -8.29 -4.08 8.72
N GLU A 139 -7.98 -2.80 8.85
CA GLU A 139 -8.95 -1.76 9.17
C GLU A 139 -8.79 -0.57 8.23
N HIS A 140 -9.90 0.06 7.88
CA HIS A 140 -9.93 1.24 7.03
C HIS A 140 -10.44 2.44 7.80
N PHE A 141 -9.73 3.56 7.70
CA PHE A 141 -10.05 4.77 8.46
C PHE A 141 -10.19 5.99 7.55
N ASP A 142 -11.17 6.81 7.84
CA ASP A 142 -11.42 8.10 7.20
C ASP A 142 -11.00 9.30 8.09
N SER A 143 -10.32 9.01 9.21
CA SER A 143 -9.89 9.99 10.20
C SER A 143 -8.45 9.73 10.64
N SER A 144 -7.61 10.76 10.66
CA SER A 144 -6.23 10.68 11.15
C SER A 144 -6.16 10.36 12.65
N GLY A 145 -7.11 10.88 13.44
CA GLY A 145 -7.20 10.58 14.88
C GLY A 145 -7.46 9.09 15.14
N ALA A 146 -8.33 8.45 14.36
CA ALA A 146 -8.61 7.03 14.48
C ALA A 146 -7.39 6.16 14.08
N ILE A 147 -6.62 6.58 13.08
CA ILE A 147 -5.35 5.91 12.72
C ILE A 147 -4.37 6.01 13.90
N THR A 148 -4.20 7.22 14.45
CA THR A 148 -3.30 7.46 15.59
C THR A 148 -3.67 6.57 16.77
N GLU A 149 -4.96 6.46 17.10
CA GLU A 149 -5.45 5.60 18.18
C GLU A 149 -5.16 4.11 17.89
N ALA A 150 -5.40 3.65 16.66
CA ALA A 150 -5.18 2.25 16.27
C ALA A 150 -3.73 1.81 16.40
N ILE A 151 -2.76 2.67 16.02
CA ILE A 151 -1.32 2.33 16.06
C ILE A 151 -0.66 2.63 17.41
N SER A 152 -1.36 3.27 18.34
CA SER A 152 -0.84 3.62 19.68
C SER A 152 -1.13 2.56 20.75
N GLN A 153 -1.76 1.44 20.36
CA GLN A 153 -2.18 0.36 21.28
C GLN A 153 -1.10 -0.68 21.53
#